data_4d1de5eec318db5b78635ab6367b9d10
#
_entry.id   4d1de5eec318db5b78635ab6367b9d10
#
_cell.length_a   1.000
_cell.length_b   1.000
_cell.length_c   1.000
_cell.angle_alpha   90.00
_cell.angle_beta   90.00
_cell.angle_gamma   90.00
#
_symmetry.space_group_name_H-M   'P 1'
#
loop_
_entity.id
_entity.type
_entity.pdbx_description
1 polymer ?
#
loop_
_entity_poly.entity_id
_entity_poly.type
_entity_poly.pdbx_seq_one_letter_code
_entity_poly.pdbx_strand_id
1 'polypeptide(L)'
;AEVVEYTQEEKLAMAKEIKQRLYALFAVRGIAIFFWLSFHQNSQSLTLLARDFVVTDIFPAEIWQALNPLYVIVLTPLVMAAFAWLVRRGKGVSTPRKIAYGMGIAGLAYLFLMALSISCNYPSGEEFRAMDAATMAANGLAKSGPWVLIVTYFFLTVAELFISPLGLSFVSKVAPRHMVGLCQGLWLGATAIGNLFIFVGPLMYDAWDIWICWGVFLAICVVSMSVMFGMVKWLEKVTA
;
A
#
# COMPACT_ATOMS: atom_id res chain seq x y z
N ALA A 1 17.38 42.98 -7.16
CA ALA A 1 16.51 41.96 -7.73
C ALA A 1 15.52 42.65 -8.62
N GLU A 2 15.60 42.45 -9.96
CA GLU A 2 14.60 42.95 -10.90
C GLU A 2 13.26 42.33 -10.55
N VAL A 3 12.27 43.21 -10.27
CA VAL A 3 10.88 42.79 -10.11
C VAL A 3 10.34 42.52 -11.51
N VAL A 4 10.27 41.24 -11.89
CA VAL A 4 9.64 40.87 -13.17
C VAL A 4 8.13 41.12 -13.04
N GLU A 5 7.63 42.17 -13.68
CA GLU A 5 6.19 42.41 -13.78
C GLU A 5 5.58 41.47 -14.81
N TYR A 6 4.83 40.48 -14.32
CA TYR A 6 4.06 39.56 -15.16
C TYR A 6 2.77 40.24 -15.67
N THR A 7 2.43 40.01 -16.92
CA THR A 7 1.14 40.42 -17.50
C THR A 7 -0.03 39.71 -16.79
N GLN A 8 -1.23 40.26 -16.90
CA GLN A 8 -2.45 39.65 -16.32
C GLN A 8 -2.70 38.26 -16.90
N GLU A 9 -2.41 38.02 -18.16
CA GLU A 9 -2.54 36.73 -18.82
C GLU A 9 -1.54 35.71 -18.27
N GLU A 10 -0.28 36.10 -18.04
CA GLU A 10 0.74 35.23 -17.44
C GLU A 10 0.40 34.87 -16.01
N LYS A 11 -0.11 35.81 -15.20
CA LYS A 11 -0.59 35.53 -13.84
C LYS A 11 -1.74 34.54 -13.83
N LEU A 12 -2.68 34.67 -14.78
CA LEU A 12 -3.81 33.74 -14.90
C LEU A 12 -3.35 32.33 -15.35
N ALA A 13 -2.40 32.24 -16.27
CA ALA A 13 -1.82 31.01 -16.74
C ALA A 13 -1.08 30.29 -15.61
N MET A 14 -0.25 31.01 -14.84
CA MET A 14 0.44 30.44 -13.64
C MET A 14 -0.55 29.95 -12.59
N ALA A 15 -1.61 30.72 -12.30
CA ALA A 15 -2.63 30.32 -11.35
C ALA A 15 -3.35 29.02 -11.78
N LYS A 16 -3.63 28.89 -13.08
CA LYS A 16 -4.24 27.69 -13.66
C LYS A 16 -3.32 26.47 -13.55
N GLU A 17 -2.04 26.65 -13.82
CA GLU A 17 -1.03 25.58 -13.68
C GLU A 17 -0.90 25.12 -12.23
N ILE A 18 -0.76 26.05 -11.29
CA ILE A 18 -0.70 25.75 -9.85
C ILE A 18 -1.95 24.97 -9.42
N LYS A 19 -3.13 25.40 -9.87
CA LYS A 19 -4.39 24.72 -9.57
C LYS A 19 -4.41 23.28 -10.09
N GLN A 20 -3.94 23.04 -11.31
CA GLN A 20 -3.85 21.69 -11.87
C GLN A 20 -2.87 20.79 -11.10
N ARG A 21 -1.70 21.32 -10.72
CA ARG A 21 -0.70 20.63 -9.91
C ARG A 21 -1.26 20.24 -8.54
N LEU A 22 -1.98 21.15 -7.87
CA LEU A 22 -2.63 20.86 -6.60
C LEU A 22 -3.73 19.79 -6.74
N TYR A 23 -4.55 19.84 -7.78
CA TYR A 23 -5.54 18.79 -8.03
C TYR A 23 -4.89 17.42 -8.25
N ALA A 24 -3.79 17.37 -8.99
CA ALA A 24 -3.03 16.13 -9.18
C ALA A 24 -2.51 15.57 -7.85
N LEU A 25 -1.96 16.42 -6.99
CA LEU A 25 -1.50 16.02 -5.65
C LEU A 25 -2.65 15.52 -4.78
N PHE A 26 -3.78 16.23 -4.76
CA PHE A 26 -4.95 15.80 -3.95
C PHE A 26 -5.56 14.49 -4.45
N ALA A 27 -5.62 14.28 -5.77
CA ALA A 27 -6.16 13.07 -6.35
C ALA A 27 -5.29 11.84 -6.00
N VAL A 28 -3.96 11.93 -6.23
CA VAL A 28 -3.02 10.84 -5.87
C VAL A 28 -3.06 10.56 -4.37
N ARG A 29 -3.17 11.62 -3.56
CA ARG A 29 -3.25 11.50 -2.10
C ARG A 29 -4.53 10.83 -1.63
N GLY A 30 -5.69 11.16 -2.24
CA GLY A 30 -6.95 10.48 -1.93
C GLY A 30 -6.87 8.98 -2.16
N ILE A 31 -6.21 8.55 -3.24
CA ILE A 31 -5.97 7.13 -3.52
C ILE A 31 -4.97 6.53 -2.52
N ALA A 32 -3.92 7.27 -2.15
CA ALA A 32 -2.91 6.81 -1.21
C ALA A 32 -3.49 6.51 0.20
N ILE A 33 -4.55 7.19 0.62
CA ILE A 33 -5.26 6.89 1.89
C ILE A 33 -5.72 5.43 1.92
N PHE A 34 -6.35 4.96 0.84
CA PHE A 34 -6.84 3.59 0.74
C PHE A 34 -5.71 2.58 0.64
N PHE A 35 -4.61 2.94 -0.04
CA PHE A 35 -3.41 2.10 -0.03
C PHE A 35 -2.85 1.95 1.39
N TRP A 36 -2.67 3.05 2.14
CA TRP A 36 -2.12 3.01 3.49
C TRP A 36 -3.03 2.27 4.47
N LEU A 37 -4.35 2.40 4.33
CA LEU A 37 -5.32 1.60 5.07
C LEU A 37 -5.07 0.10 4.87
N SER A 38 -4.92 -0.32 3.61
CA SER A 38 -4.66 -1.72 3.28
C SER A 38 -3.26 -2.14 3.73
N PHE A 39 -2.22 -1.33 3.45
CA PHE A 39 -0.84 -1.67 3.77
C PHE A 39 -0.62 -1.88 5.27
N HIS A 40 -1.16 -1.00 6.13
CA HIS A 40 -0.97 -1.10 7.57
C HIS A 40 -1.75 -2.23 8.24
N GLN A 41 -2.53 -3.00 7.48
CA GLN A 41 -3.06 -4.28 7.98
C GLN A 41 -1.95 -5.30 8.27
N ASN A 42 -0.72 -5.06 7.79
CA ASN A 42 0.45 -5.85 8.14
C ASN A 42 0.73 -5.89 9.65
N SER A 43 0.42 -4.80 10.37
CA SER A 43 0.59 -4.68 11.82
C SER A 43 -0.66 -5.02 12.63
N GLN A 44 -1.78 -5.29 11.99
CA GLN A 44 -3.06 -5.59 12.66
C GLN A 44 -3.58 -6.97 12.23
N SER A 45 -4.35 -7.03 11.15
CA SER A 45 -4.99 -8.29 10.69
C SER A 45 -3.97 -9.39 10.36
N LEU A 46 -2.79 -9.05 9.83
CA LEU A 46 -1.75 -10.04 9.53
C LEU A 46 -1.10 -10.59 10.82
N THR A 47 -1.01 -9.78 11.88
CA THR A 47 -0.55 -10.26 13.19
C THR A 47 -1.57 -11.21 13.82
N LEU A 48 -2.87 -10.94 13.65
CA LEU A 48 -3.93 -11.85 14.07
C LEU A 48 -3.85 -13.18 13.30
N LEU A 49 -3.65 -13.13 11.98
CA LEU A 49 -3.43 -14.32 11.16
C LEU A 49 -2.20 -15.12 11.65
N ALA A 50 -1.10 -14.43 11.96
CA ALA A 50 0.11 -15.06 12.47
C ALA A 50 -0.14 -15.79 13.78
N ARG A 51 -0.92 -15.21 14.69
CA ARG A 51 -1.27 -15.80 15.98
C ARG A 51 -2.21 -16.99 15.84
N ASP A 52 -3.26 -16.85 15.02
CA ASP A 52 -4.36 -17.79 14.99
C ASP A 52 -4.09 -18.95 13.98
N PHE A 53 -3.60 -18.66 12.78
CA PHE A 53 -3.53 -19.60 11.66
C PHE A 53 -2.12 -19.96 11.16
N VAL A 54 -1.08 -19.42 11.78
CA VAL A 54 0.31 -19.75 11.41
C VAL A 54 1.02 -20.42 12.60
N VAL A 55 1.88 -21.39 12.29
CA VAL A 55 2.77 -22.00 13.27
C VAL A 55 3.88 -21.00 13.61
N THR A 56 3.84 -20.46 14.82
CA THR A 56 4.78 -19.42 15.30
C THR A 56 5.53 -19.87 16.56
N ASP A 57 5.88 -21.15 16.63
CA ASP A 57 6.50 -21.76 17.82
C ASP A 57 7.88 -21.17 18.16
N ILE A 58 8.61 -20.65 17.15
CA ILE A 58 9.96 -20.10 17.34
C ILE A 58 9.90 -18.64 17.77
N PHE A 59 9.00 -17.84 17.21
CA PHE A 59 8.88 -16.41 17.49
C PHE A 59 7.41 -16.03 17.72
N PRO A 60 7.10 -15.18 18.73
CA PRO A 60 5.77 -14.61 18.90
C PRO A 60 5.26 -13.93 17.61
N ALA A 61 3.94 -13.92 17.43
CA ALA A 61 3.29 -13.40 16.22
C ALA A 61 3.67 -11.95 15.90
N GLU A 62 3.90 -11.15 16.92
CA GLU A 62 4.26 -9.72 16.81
C GLU A 62 5.65 -9.50 16.20
N ILE A 63 6.59 -10.44 16.44
CA ILE A 63 7.98 -10.32 15.94
C ILE A 63 8.03 -10.46 14.41
N TRP A 64 7.07 -11.16 13.80
CA TRP A 64 7.02 -11.32 12.36
C TRP A 64 6.84 -9.99 11.61
N GLN A 65 6.32 -8.96 12.26
CA GLN A 65 6.28 -7.61 11.70
C GLN A 65 7.68 -7.06 11.36
N ALA A 66 8.72 -7.53 12.04
CA ALA A 66 10.11 -7.14 11.76
C ALA A 66 10.61 -7.59 10.37
N LEU A 67 9.88 -8.49 9.68
CA LEU A 67 10.18 -8.84 8.29
C LEU A 67 10.04 -7.63 7.37
N ASN A 68 9.08 -6.72 7.62
CA ASN A 68 8.92 -5.54 6.79
C ASN A 68 10.17 -4.64 6.81
N PRO A 69 10.67 -4.10 7.93
CA PRO A 69 11.88 -3.28 7.93
C PRO A 69 13.12 -4.07 7.47
N LEU A 70 13.22 -5.37 7.74
CA LEU A 70 14.30 -6.20 7.23
C LEU A 70 14.27 -6.24 5.69
N TYR A 71 13.12 -6.50 5.09
CA TYR A 71 12.95 -6.48 3.65
C TYR A 71 13.17 -5.08 3.05
N VAL A 72 12.77 -4.00 3.72
CA VAL A 72 13.06 -2.64 3.28
C VAL A 72 14.56 -2.45 3.11
N ILE A 73 15.38 -2.86 4.09
CA ILE A 73 16.85 -2.73 4.03
C ILE A 73 17.42 -3.54 2.86
N VAL A 74 16.98 -4.79 2.69
CA VAL A 74 17.54 -5.70 1.68
C VAL A 74 17.02 -5.37 0.27
N LEU A 75 15.73 -5.08 0.12
CA LEU A 75 15.09 -4.91 -1.18
C LEU A 75 15.27 -3.50 -1.76
N THR A 76 15.46 -2.47 -0.94
CA THR A 76 15.63 -1.09 -1.42
C THR A 76 16.74 -0.98 -2.47
N PRO A 77 17.99 -1.44 -2.23
CA PRO A 77 19.05 -1.35 -3.24
C PRO A 77 18.72 -2.15 -4.50
N LEU A 78 18.05 -3.29 -4.38
CA LEU A 78 17.66 -4.14 -5.52
C LEU A 78 16.59 -3.46 -6.39
N VAL A 79 15.54 -2.92 -5.77
CA VAL A 79 14.45 -2.21 -6.47
C VAL A 79 14.98 -0.94 -7.14
N MET A 80 15.83 -0.18 -6.44
CA MET A 80 16.43 1.03 -7.00
C MET A 80 17.38 0.70 -8.17
N ALA A 81 18.18 -0.37 -8.07
CA ALA A 81 19.03 -0.84 -9.16
C ALA A 81 18.19 -1.29 -10.37
N ALA A 82 17.06 -2.00 -10.14
CA ALA A 82 16.14 -2.40 -11.20
C ALA A 82 15.54 -1.18 -11.92
N PHE A 83 15.09 -0.15 -11.20
CA PHE A 83 14.61 1.08 -11.82
C PHE A 83 15.70 1.81 -12.60
N ALA A 84 16.92 1.91 -12.07
CA ALA A 84 18.05 2.53 -12.75
C ALA A 84 18.41 1.76 -14.05
N TRP A 85 18.34 0.44 -14.02
CA TRP A 85 18.57 -0.40 -15.19
C TRP A 85 17.49 -0.22 -16.27
N LEU A 86 16.21 -0.12 -15.88
CA LEU A 86 15.11 0.17 -16.81
C LEU A 86 15.29 1.54 -17.49
N VAL A 87 15.68 2.56 -16.72
CA VAL A 87 15.95 3.91 -17.26
C VAL A 87 17.10 3.86 -18.25
N ARG A 88 18.21 3.17 -17.93
CA ARG A 88 19.36 3.02 -18.85
C ARG A 88 19.01 2.32 -20.16
N ARG A 89 17.99 1.47 -20.15
CA ARG A 89 17.48 0.78 -21.36
C ARG A 89 16.42 1.60 -22.13
N GLY A 90 16.20 2.86 -21.78
CA GLY A 90 15.17 3.69 -22.40
C GLY A 90 13.74 3.27 -22.08
N LYS A 91 13.53 2.36 -21.10
CA LYS A 91 12.23 1.87 -20.64
C LYS A 91 11.86 2.46 -19.28
N GLY A 92 12.22 3.73 -19.04
CA GLY A 92 11.88 4.42 -17.82
C GLY A 92 10.36 4.46 -17.59
N VAL A 93 9.92 4.03 -16.40
CA VAL A 93 8.51 4.07 -16.02
C VAL A 93 8.27 5.37 -15.24
N SER A 94 7.19 6.09 -15.56
CA SER A 94 6.83 7.32 -14.85
C SER A 94 6.46 7.05 -13.39
N THR A 95 6.64 8.06 -12.54
CA THR A 95 6.32 7.92 -11.10
C THR A 95 4.86 7.52 -10.84
N PRO A 96 3.84 8.10 -11.51
CA PRO A 96 2.46 7.66 -11.34
C PRO A 96 2.23 6.19 -11.70
N ARG A 97 2.88 5.69 -12.76
CA ARG A 97 2.79 4.25 -13.12
C ARG A 97 3.41 3.35 -12.07
N LYS A 98 4.56 3.73 -11.52
CA LYS A 98 5.21 2.96 -10.45
C LYS A 98 4.30 2.86 -9.22
N ILE A 99 3.65 3.96 -8.83
CA ILE A 99 2.68 3.98 -7.73
C ILE A 99 1.52 3.01 -8.02
N ALA A 100 0.97 3.04 -9.24
CA ALA A 100 -0.09 2.12 -9.64
C ALA A 100 0.35 0.65 -9.57
N TYR A 101 1.56 0.33 -10.04
CA TYR A 101 2.13 -1.03 -9.92
C TYR A 101 2.31 -1.45 -8.46
N GLY A 102 2.75 -0.53 -7.58
CA GLY A 102 2.85 -0.80 -6.15
C GLY A 102 1.51 -1.22 -5.54
N MET A 103 0.42 -0.54 -5.90
CA MET A 103 -0.93 -0.91 -5.45
C MET A 103 -1.33 -2.30 -5.94
N GLY A 104 -1.01 -2.64 -7.21
CA GLY A 104 -1.24 -3.99 -7.75
C GLY A 104 -0.44 -5.07 -7.03
N ILE A 105 0.82 -4.79 -6.69
CA ILE A 105 1.68 -5.73 -5.95
C ILE A 105 1.12 -5.99 -4.54
N ALA A 106 0.61 -4.95 -3.85
CA ALA A 106 -0.10 -5.13 -2.58
C ALA A 106 -1.35 -6.00 -2.75
N GLY A 107 -2.09 -5.81 -3.85
CA GLY A 107 -3.22 -6.66 -4.21
C GLY A 107 -2.83 -8.14 -4.37
N LEU A 108 -1.65 -8.44 -4.92
CA LEU A 108 -1.15 -9.82 -5.02
C LEU A 108 -0.93 -10.46 -3.64
N ALA A 109 -0.46 -9.71 -2.64
CA ALA A 109 -0.34 -10.21 -1.27
C ALA A 109 -1.71 -10.62 -0.70
N TYR A 110 -2.73 -9.79 -0.89
CA TYR A 110 -4.08 -10.10 -0.41
C TYR A 110 -4.77 -11.18 -1.22
N LEU A 111 -4.52 -11.27 -2.52
CA LEU A 111 -4.98 -12.39 -3.35
C LEU A 111 -4.39 -13.72 -2.86
N PHE A 112 -3.10 -13.72 -2.53
CA PHE A 112 -2.43 -14.89 -1.98
C PHE A 112 -3.04 -15.32 -0.63
N LEU A 113 -3.26 -14.37 0.30
CA LEU A 113 -3.89 -14.65 1.59
C LEU A 113 -5.33 -15.13 1.45
N MET A 114 -6.10 -14.53 0.54
CA MET A 114 -7.47 -14.93 0.24
C MET A 114 -7.51 -16.36 -0.31
N ALA A 115 -6.68 -16.69 -1.30
CA ALA A 115 -6.60 -18.03 -1.88
C ALA A 115 -6.18 -19.08 -0.85
N LEU A 116 -5.21 -18.75 0.01
CA LEU A 116 -4.79 -19.62 1.11
C LEU A 116 -5.95 -19.86 2.08
N SER A 117 -6.63 -18.80 2.51
CA SER A 117 -7.73 -18.91 3.48
C SER A 117 -8.90 -19.75 2.95
N ILE A 118 -9.20 -19.63 1.65
CA ILE A 118 -10.21 -20.48 0.99
C ILE A 118 -9.73 -21.94 0.94
N SER A 119 -8.49 -22.17 0.54
CA SER A 119 -7.96 -23.54 0.40
C SER A 119 -7.83 -24.29 1.73
N CYS A 120 -7.62 -23.56 2.81
CA CYS A 120 -7.52 -24.09 4.17
C CYS A 120 -8.86 -24.06 4.93
N ASN A 121 -9.94 -23.55 4.32
CA ASN A 121 -11.25 -23.37 4.96
C ASN A 121 -11.18 -22.61 6.29
N TYR A 122 -10.37 -21.53 6.35
CA TYR A 122 -10.22 -20.75 7.57
C TYR A 122 -11.51 -19.99 7.90
N PRO A 123 -12.12 -20.24 9.09
CA PRO A 123 -13.30 -19.53 9.57
C PRO A 123 -12.93 -18.09 10.01
N SER A 124 -13.88 -17.38 10.59
CA SER A 124 -13.60 -16.11 11.26
C SER A 124 -12.63 -16.28 12.43
N GLY A 125 -11.92 -15.21 12.79
CA GLY A 125 -10.98 -15.25 13.91
C GLY A 125 -11.67 -15.55 15.25
N GLU A 126 -12.88 -15.02 15.46
CA GLU A 126 -13.67 -15.30 16.66
C GLU A 126 -14.10 -16.77 16.73
N GLU A 127 -14.64 -17.31 15.63
CA GLU A 127 -15.04 -18.72 15.56
C GLU A 127 -13.85 -19.65 15.78
N PHE A 128 -12.71 -19.39 15.14
CA PHE A 128 -11.50 -20.21 15.33
C PHE A 128 -11.04 -20.26 16.79
N ARG A 129 -11.05 -19.11 17.47
CA ARG A 129 -10.64 -19.07 18.90
C ARG A 129 -11.64 -19.70 19.85
N ALA A 130 -12.91 -19.83 19.42
CA ALA A 130 -13.94 -20.52 20.20
C ALA A 130 -13.93 -22.04 20.01
N MET A 131 -13.24 -22.56 18.97
CA MET A 131 -13.16 -23.98 18.70
C MET A 131 -12.23 -24.70 19.67
N ASP A 132 -12.60 -25.90 20.10
CA ASP A 132 -11.72 -26.82 20.78
C ASP A 132 -10.84 -27.61 19.80
N ALA A 133 -9.79 -28.26 20.31
CA ALA A 133 -8.85 -29.03 19.50
C ALA A 133 -9.51 -30.20 18.73
N ALA A 134 -10.57 -30.80 19.31
CA ALA A 134 -11.31 -31.88 18.67
C ALA A 134 -12.11 -31.39 17.48
N THR A 135 -12.79 -30.26 17.61
CA THR A 135 -13.54 -29.60 16.51
C THR A 135 -12.60 -29.12 15.40
N MET A 136 -11.43 -28.54 15.75
CA MET A 136 -10.43 -28.16 14.75
C MET A 136 -9.96 -29.37 13.93
N ALA A 137 -9.66 -30.47 14.59
CA ALA A 137 -9.24 -31.69 13.91
C ALA A 137 -10.35 -32.30 13.05
N ALA A 138 -11.61 -32.29 13.53
CA ALA A 138 -12.77 -32.78 12.78
C ALA A 138 -13.04 -31.95 11.50
N ASN A 139 -12.79 -30.65 11.55
CA ASN A 139 -12.92 -29.75 10.41
C ASN A 139 -11.69 -29.73 9.48
N GLY A 140 -10.65 -30.52 9.79
CA GLY A 140 -9.41 -30.54 9.01
C GLY A 140 -8.63 -29.23 9.05
N LEU A 141 -8.86 -28.39 10.08
CA LEU A 141 -8.19 -27.09 10.22
C LEU A 141 -6.76 -27.31 10.71
N ALA A 142 -5.79 -26.96 9.85
CA ALA A 142 -4.38 -27.01 10.19
C ALA A 142 -3.77 -25.62 10.04
N LYS A 143 -2.91 -25.23 10.99
CA LYS A 143 -2.14 -23.99 10.87
C LYS A 143 -1.16 -24.08 9.71
N SER A 144 -1.04 -23.00 8.96
CA SER A 144 -0.06 -22.86 7.89
C SER A 144 1.35 -22.65 8.44
N GLY A 145 2.35 -22.99 7.65
CA GLY A 145 3.74 -22.72 8.01
C GLY A 145 4.10 -21.22 7.95
N PRO A 146 5.21 -20.80 8.59
CA PRO A 146 5.63 -19.39 8.63
C PRO A 146 6.00 -18.80 7.27
N TRP A 147 6.19 -19.61 6.23
CA TRP A 147 6.41 -19.16 4.86
C TRP A 147 5.29 -18.25 4.33
N VAL A 148 4.06 -18.39 4.85
CA VAL A 148 2.93 -17.51 4.52
C VAL A 148 3.25 -16.06 4.86
N LEU A 149 3.79 -15.83 6.05
CA LEU A 149 4.19 -14.49 6.50
C LEU A 149 5.37 -13.96 5.67
N ILE A 150 6.37 -14.81 5.42
CA ILE A 150 7.55 -14.48 4.61
C ILE A 150 7.13 -13.97 3.22
N VAL A 151 6.26 -14.71 2.53
CA VAL A 151 5.75 -14.34 1.20
C VAL A 151 4.89 -13.08 1.25
N THR A 152 3.97 -12.99 2.21
CA THR A 152 3.07 -11.84 2.33
C THR A 152 3.84 -10.55 2.61
N TYR A 153 4.75 -10.55 3.58
CA TYR A 153 5.59 -9.39 3.89
C TYR A 153 6.51 -9.02 2.73
N PHE A 154 7.01 -10.00 1.96
CA PHE A 154 7.79 -9.71 0.76
C PHE A 154 6.98 -8.87 -0.24
N PHE A 155 5.78 -9.30 -0.63
CA PHE A 155 4.95 -8.54 -1.57
C PHE A 155 4.54 -7.19 -1.01
N LEU A 156 4.14 -7.10 0.25
CA LEU A 156 3.76 -5.84 0.88
C LEU A 156 4.94 -4.86 0.93
N THR A 157 6.14 -5.32 1.26
CA THR A 157 7.33 -4.46 1.30
C THR A 157 7.74 -4.00 -0.11
N VAL A 158 7.69 -4.87 -1.11
CA VAL A 158 7.92 -4.44 -2.50
C VAL A 158 6.91 -3.36 -2.90
N ALA A 159 5.62 -3.54 -2.58
CA ALA A 159 4.59 -2.53 -2.83
C ALA A 159 4.89 -1.20 -2.14
N GLU A 160 5.34 -1.23 -0.89
CA GLU A 160 5.76 -0.05 -0.14
C GLU A 160 6.89 0.70 -0.82
N LEU A 161 7.92 0.00 -1.29
CA LEU A 161 9.06 0.59 -1.99
C LEU A 161 8.68 1.27 -3.31
N PHE A 162 7.58 0.84 -3.93
CA PHE A 162 7.02 1.48 -5.12
C PHE A 162 6.20 2.73 -4.80
N ILE A 163 5.76 2.94 -3.56
CA ILE A 163 4.83 4.03 -3.20
C ILE A 163 5.48 5.04 -2.27
N SER A 164 6.13 4.61 -1.20
CA SER A 164 6.63 5.50 -0.15
C SER A 164 7.70 6.49 -0.65
N PRO A 165 8.86 6.06 -1.17
CA PRO A 165 9.87 6.99 -1.65
C PRO A 165 9.44 7.75 -2.91
N LEU A 166 8.67 7.10 -3.78
CA LEU A 166 8.24 7.70 -5.04
C LEU A 166 7.10 8.69 -4.84
N GLY A 167 6.23 8.48 -3.85
CA GLY A 167 5.18 9.42 -3.49
C GLY A 167 5.74 10.74 -2.98
N LEU A 168 6.71 10.72 -2.07
CA LEU A 168 7.40 11.93 -1.61
C LEU A 168 8.15 12.63 -2.74
N SER A 169 8.82 11.88 -3.62
CA SER A 169 9.48 12.43 -4.80
C SER A 169 8.48 13.07 -5.76
N PHE A 170 7.31 12.45 -5.98
CA PHE A 170 6.23 12.99 -6.79
C PHE A 170 5.73 14.31 -6.22
N VAL A 171 5.44 14.37 -4.93
CA VAL A 171 5.01 15.59 -4.24
C VAL A 171 6.03 16.71 -4.42
N SER A 172 7.32 16.43 -4.21
CA SER A 172 8.39 17.42 -4.34
C SER A 172 8.54 17.99 -5.75
N LYS A 173 8.23 17.19 -6.78
CA LYS A 173 8.30 17.62 -8.19
C LYS A 173 7.09 18.43 -8.63
N VAL A 174 5.90 18.07 -8.13
CA VAL A 174 4.63 18.66 -8.60
C VAL A 174 4.23 19.87 -7.77
N ALA A 175 4.57 19.91 -6.49
CA ALA A 175 4.20 21.00 -5.59
C ALA A 175 4.84 22.33 -6.02
N PRO A 176 4.09 23.43 -5.92
CA PRO A 176 4.67 24.78 -6.07
C PRO A 176 5.80 24.98 -5.06
N ARG A 177 6.88 25.65 -5.46
CA ARG A 177 8.11 25.80 -4.62
C ARG A 177 7.83 26.32 -3.22
N HIS A 178 6.91 27.27 -3.08
CA HIS A 178 6.55 27.87 -1.79
C HIS A 178 5.64 26.99 -0.92
N MET A 179 5.09 25.88 -1.46
CA MET A 179 4.16 24.97 -0.78
C MET A 179 4.69 23.54 -0.61
N VAL A 180 5.93 23.27 -1.00
CA VAL A 180 6.50 21.89 -0.96
C VAL A 180 6.39 21.27 0.43
N GLY A 181 6.77 21.99 1.48
CA GLY A 181 6.67 21.50 2.86
C GLY A 181 5.24 21.18 3.28
N LEU A 182 4.29 22.07 2.94
CA LEU A 182 2.87 21.83 3.19
C LEU A 182 2.38 20.59 2.45
N CYS A 183 2.71 20.45 1.16
CA CYS A 183 2.29 19.31 0.34
C CYS A 183 2.90 17.99 0.85
N GLN A 184 4.15 18.00 1.33
CA GLN A 184 4.78 16.84 1.95
C GLN A 184 4.12 16.48 3.28
N GLY A 185 3.85 17.46 4.14
CA GLY A 185 3.09 17.25 5.38
C GLY A 185 1.71 16.68 5.13
N LEU A 186 1.04 17.17 4.10
CA LEU A 186 -0.23 16.64 3.65
C LEU A 186 -0.11 15.22 3.06
N TRP A 187 1.00 14.83 2.44
CA TRP A 187 1.26 13.45 2.02
C TRP A 187 1.34 12.51 3.23
N LEU A 188 2.07 12.89 4.27
CA LEU A 188 2.12 12.14 5.53
C LEU A 188 0.75 12.09 6.22
N GLY A 189 -0.05 13.16 6.08
CA GLY A 189 -1.44 13.20 6.54
C GLY A 189 -2.34 12.14 5.88
N ALA A 190 -2.07 11.74 4.64
CA ALA A 190 -2.80 10.65 3.99
C ALA A 190 -2.57 9.30 4.70
N THR A 191 -1.33 9.05 5.12
CA THR A 191 -1.00 7.88 5.94
C THR A 191 -1.74 7.91 7.28
N ALA A 192 -1.77 9.07 7.94
CA ALA A 192 -2.47 9.24 9.20
C ALA A 192 -3.98 8.99 9.06
N ILE A 193 -4.61 9.50 7.99
CA ILE A 193 -6.04 9.27 7.72
C ILE A 193 -6.30 7.77 7.45
N GLY A 194 -5.43 7.10 6.65
CA GLY A 194 -5.52 5.65 6.44
C GLY A 194 -5.48 4.88 7.77
N ASN A 195 -4.60 5.30 8.67
CA ASN A 195 -4.44 4.66 9.99
C ASN A 195 -5.61 4.89 10.94
N LEU A 196 -6.42 5.95 10.76
CA LEU A 196 -7.65 6.12 11.55
C LEU A 196 -8.65 4.97 11.34
N PHE A 197 -8.61 4.33 10.18
CA PHE A 197 -9.53 3.23 9.84
C PHE A 197 -8.88 1.84 9.96
N ILE A 198 -7.66 1.74 10.49
CA ILE A 198 -6.91 0.47 10.57
C ILE A 198 -7.66 -0.59 11.38
N PHE A 199 -8.46 -0.18 12.37
CA PHE A 199 -9.28 -1.06 13.22
C PHE A 199 -10.35 -1.84 12.45
N VAL A 200 -10.71 -1.40 11.25
CA VAL A 200 -11.71 -2.08 10.40
C VAL A 200 -11.24 -3.48 10.03
N GLY A 201 -9.93 -3.66 9.80
CA GLY A 201 -9.37 -4.98 9.49
C GLY A 201 -9.59 -6.02 10.58
N PRO A 202 -9.15 -5.78 11.83
CA PRO A 202 -9.45 -6.66 12.96
C PRO A 202 -10.93 -6.94 13.16
N LEU A 203 -11.80 -5.94 13.01
CA LEU A 203 -13.26 -6.14 13.12
C LEU A 203 -13.79 -7.09 12.05
N MET A 204 -13.36 -6.92 10.79
CA MET A 204 -13.75 -7.84 9.72
C MET A 204 -13.16 -9.24 9.92
N TYR A 205 -11.91 -9.31 10.38
CA TYR A 205 -11.21 -10.55 10.67
C TYR A 205 -11.93 -11.40 11.72
N ASP A 206 -12.48 -10.77 12.76
CA ASP A 206 -13.21 -11.46 13.82
C ASP A 206 -14.65 -11.80 13.42
N ALA A 207 -15.33 -10.91 12.68
CA ALA A 207 -16.75 -11.05 12.39
C ALA A 207 -17.07 -11.89 11.14
N TRP A 208 -16.14 -12.00 10.18
CA TRP A 208 -16.37 -12.64 8.88
C TRP A 208 -15.33 -13.73 8.61
N ASP A 209 -15.65 -14.65 7.71
CA ASP A 209 -14.67 -15.59 7.20
C ASP A 209 -13.43 -14.84 6.70
N ILE A 210 -12.26 -15.33 7.06
CA ILE A 210 -10.99 -14.61 6.85
C ILE A 210 -10.73 -14.29 5.37
N TRP A 211 -11.15 -15.16 4.46
CA TRP A 211 -11.00 -14.90 3.02
C TRP A 211 -11.77 -13.65 2.56
N ILE A 212 -12.92 -13.32 3.19
CA ILE A 212 -13.68 -12.11 2.89
C ILE A 212 -12.91 -10.87 3.31
N CYS A 213 -12.30 -10.90 4.49
CA CYS A 213 -11.44 -9.81 4.98
C CYS A 213 -10.31 -9.51 3.98
N TRP A 214 -9.59 -10.51 3.52
CA TRP A 214 -8.55 -10.34 2.51
C TRP A 214 -9.11 -9.91 1.15
N GLY A 215 -10.28 -10.41 0.77
CA GLY A 215 -11.00 -10.01 -0.44
C GLY A 215 -11.34 -8.52 -0.47
N VAL A 216 -11.74 -7.95 0.66
CA VAL A 216 -12.00 -6.50 0.79
C VAL A 216 -10.73 -5.70 0.56
N PHE A 217 -9.60 -6.05 1.19
CA PHE A 217 -8.33 -5.36 0.97
C PHE A 217 -7.79 -5.55 -0.44
N LEU A 218 -7.96 -6.73 -1.04
CA LEU A 218 -7.69 -6.96 -2.46
C LEU A 218 -8.51 -6.01 -3.34
N ALA A 219 -9.81 -5.91 -3.10
CA ALA A 219 -10.70 -5.02 -3.86
C ALA A 219 -10.26 -3.55 -3.75
N ILE A 220 -9.92 -3.08 -2.53
CA ILE A 220 -9.40 -1.74 -2.31
C ILE A 220 -8.12 -1.49 -3.13
N CYS A 221 -7.17 -2.44 -3.14
CA CYS A 221 -5.93 -2.33 -3.91
C CYS A 221 -6.21 -2.31 -5.42
N VAL A 222 -7.10 -3.17 -5.93
CA VAL A 222 -7.45 -3.24 -7.36
C VAL A 222 -8.18 -1.97 -7.81
N VAL A 223 -9.12 -1.46 -7.03
CA VAL A 223 -9.81 -0.20 -7.32
C VAL A 223 -8.82 0.96 -7.32
N SER A 224 -7.96 1.06 -6.30
CA SER A 224 -6.92 2.10 -6.21
C SER A 224 -5.97 2.05 -7.40
N MET A 225 -5.51 0.86 -7.80
CA MET A 225 -4.67 0.65 -8.97
C MET A 225 -5.40 1.10 -10.26
N SER A 226 -6.65 0.71 -10.41
CA SER A 226 -7.45 1.02 -11.62
C SER A 226 -7.70 2.52 -11.76
N VAL A 227 -8.06 3.20 -10.67
CA VAL A 227 -8.23 4.65 -10.65
C VAL A 227 -6.91 5.35 -10.96
N MET A 228 -5.81 4.88 -10.36
CA MET A 228 -4.48 5.44 -10.62
C MET A 228 -4.08 5.29 -12.08
N PHE A 229 -4.29 4.13 -12.72
CA PHE A 229 -4.04 3.93 -14.15
C PHE A 229 -4.93 4.81 -15.03
N GLY A 230 -6.19 5.01 -14.67
CA GLY A 230 -7.10 5.92 -15.36
C GLY A 230 -6.59 7.36 -15.37
N MET A 231 -5.88 7.77 -14.33
CA MET A 231 -5.34 9.12 -14.18
C MET A 231 -3.90 9.29 -14.70
N VAL A 232 -3.19 8.22 -15.03
CA VAL A 232 -1.76 8.26 -15.39
C VAL A 232 -1.45 9.29 -16.49
N LYS A 233 -2.21 9.28 -17.59
CA LYS A 233 -1.96 10.21 -18.72
C LYS A 233 -2.07 11.69 -18.30
N TRP A 234 -3.06 11.98 -17.46
CA TRP A 234 -3.23 13.34 -16.94
C TRP A 234 -2.10 13.71 -15.97
N LEU A 235 -1.74 12.79 -15.05
CA LEU A 235 -0.64 13.01 -14.10
C LEU A 235 0.70 13.19 -14.82
N GLU A 236 0.99 12.39 -15.85
CA GLU A 236 2.21 12.53 -16.67
C GLU A 236 2.27 13.90 -17.35
N LYS A 237 1.14 14.42 -17.84
CA LYS A 237 1.07 15.75 -18.45
C LYS A 237 1.31 16.89 -17.46
N VAL A 238 0.85 16.74 -16.22
CA VAL A 238 1.04 17.75 -15.16
C VAL A 238 2.48 17.73 -14.62
N THR A 239 3.19 16.60 -14.77
CA THR A 239 4.58 16.40 -14.26
C THR A 239 5.65 16.58 -15.33
N ALA A 240 5.27 16.73 -16.60
CA ALA A 240 6.17 17.02 -17.70
C ALA A 240 6.57 18.50 -17.71
#